data_19ac2d7ae2ffdc7ef3e4eb09d02beac1
#
_entry.id   19ac2d7ae2ffdc7ef3e4eb09d02beac1
#
_cell.length_a   1.000
_cell.length_b   1.000
_cell.length_c   1.000
_cell.angle_alpha   90.00
_cell.angle_beta   90.00
_cell.angle_gamma   90.00
#
_symmetry.space_group_name_H-M   'P 1'
#
loop_
_entity.id
_entity.type
_entity.pdbx_description
1 polymer ?
#
loop_
_entity_poly.entity_id
_entity_poly.type
_entity_poly.pdbx_seq_one_letter_code
_entity_poly.pdbx_strand_id
1 'polypeptide(L)'
;MPMNITRVQDCPCRAPGEAILGYTQSPMVDVYVLKGDGEEEVFEPLGTYHGFRYAEVHGYPGVLSSDRIVAHTVHTGVQRAGAIMTSSALINQLQEACVRTILSNQMSMPTDCPHRERRGWGGDAQVSSDTAAWNFDMASYWVQYLGTIVDNQAKYAVPAGIGGISGVIPSYGYGGGGTIADPIWAAILPRLWHHCLQFYDDLATVGKFYVQIKAYIDFLLQGVDERGVLIIPGSSLGDWVAPINVSGTAIPSGTPPIPGHHSLLLSTAVLLENLQLFIDGAAALGKAADAAKYSARRVELLAQFRTMHFNATGKGVFEDMCGNYTELEPNPIR
;
A
#
# COMPACT_ATOMS: atom_id res chain seq x y z
N MET A 1 -10.90 35.24 -20.24
CA MET A 1 -11.24 35.33 -18.81
C MET A 1 -10.88 34.01 -18.18
N PRO A 2 -10.21 33.95 -17.03
CA PRO A 2 -9.91 32.66 -16.41
C PRO A 2 -11.18 32.01 -15.82
N MET A 3 -11.39 30.74 -16.15
CA MET A 3 -12.42 29.91 -15.56
C MET A 3 -11.73 28.96 -14.58
N ASN A 4 -12.16 28.96 -13.31
CA ASN A 4 -11.60 28.09 -12.28
C ASN A 4 -12.62 27.01 -11.91
N ILE A 5 -12.18 25.77 -11.91
CA ILE A 5 -12.96 24.64 -11.42
C ILE A 5 -12.33 24.18 -10.11
N THR A 6 -13.03 24.42 -9.01
CA THR A 6 -12.62 23.94 -7.69
C THR A 6 -13.42 22.68 -7.35
N ARG A 7 -12.74 21.60 -7.03
CA ARG A 7 -13.37 20.35 -6.61
C ARG A 7 -13.31 20.24 -5.10
N VAL A 8 -14.48 20.11 -4.46
CA VAL A 8 -14.59 20.04 -3.01
C VAL A 8 -14.79 18.60 -2.58
N GLN A 9 -13.92 18.13 -1.72
CA GLN A 9 -14.09 16.85 -1.06
C GLN A 9 -14.86 17.07 0.24
N ASP A 10 -16.00 16.37 0.41
CA ASP A 10 -16.66 16.25 1.69
C ASP A 10 -15.85 15.37 2.63
N CYS A 11 -15.25 15.98 3.62
CA CYS A 11 -14.73 15.26 4.77
C CYS A 11 -15.76 15.39 5.90
N PRO A 12 -16.50 14.33 6.26
CA PRO A 12 -17.55 14.38 7.28
C PRO A 12 -17.06 14.74 8.69
N CYS A 13 -15.75 14.86 8.86
CA CYS A 13 -15.11 15.11 10.14
C CYS A 13 -14.71 16.58 10.36
N ARG A 14 -15.21 17.53 9.56
CA ARG A 14 -14.77 18.93 9.65
C ARG A 14 -15.89 19.93 9.91
N ALA A 15 -15.56 20.87 10.80
CA ALA A 15 -16.35 22.08 10.95
C ALA A 15 -16.16 22.99 9.70
N PRO A 16 -17.25 23.69 9.25
CA PRO A 16 -17.15 24.64 8.15
C PRO A 16 -16.11 25.74 8.49
N GLY A 17 -15.11 25.92 7.63
CA GLY A 17 -14.11 26.99 7.75
C GLY A 17 -12.71 26.59 8.23
N GLU A 18 -12.48 25.33 8.60
CA GLU A 18 -11.12 24.87 8.92
C GLU A 18 -10.30 24.57 7.66
N ALA A 19 -9.20 25.29 7.50
CA ALA A 19 -8.21 25.01 6.46
C ALA A 19 -7.58 23.63 6.68
N ILE A 20 -7.41 22.85 5.60
CA ILE A 20 -6.76 21.54 5.65
C ILE A 20 -5.26 21.78 5.87
N LEU A 21 -4.84 21.91 7.12
CA LEU A 21 -3.43 22.00 7.48
C LEU A 21 -2.88 20.58 7.66
N GLY A 22 -1.90 20.21 6.86
CA GLY A 22 -1.02 19.10 7.13
C GLY A 22 -0.75 18.12 5.98
N TYR A 23 -1.74 17.61 5.27
CA TYR A 23 -1.53 16.59 4.22
C TYR A 23 -2.09 16.96 2.84
N THR A 24 -2.58 18.17 2.67
CA THR A 24 -3.27 18.63 1.46
C THR A 24 -2.43 19.56 0.63
N GLN A 25 -1.28 19.11 0.20
CA GLN A 25 -0.47 19.87 -0.76
C GLN A 25 -0.85 19.58 -2.22
N SER A 26 -1.97 18.90 -2.45
CA SER A 26 -2.46 18.67 -3.81
C SER A 26 -3.68 19.56 -4.03
N PRO A 27 -3.52 20.74 -4.64
CA PRO A 27 -4.66 21.59 -4.97
C PRO A 27 -5.59 20.83 -5.92
N MET A 28 -6.88 20.80 -5.57
CA MET A 28 -7.93 20.20 -6.40
C MET A 28 -8.61 21.29 -7.23
N VAL A 29 -7.79 22.10 -7.88
CA VAL A 29 -8.21 23.24 -8.70
C VAL A 29 -7.57 23.13 -10.07
N ASP A 30 -8.41 23.10 -11.10
CA ASP A 30 -7.95 23.25 -12.46
C ASP A 30 -8.32 24.66 -12.95
N VAL A 31 -7.44 25.30 -13.70
CA VAL A 31 -7.64 26.63 -14.25
C VAL A 31 -7.54 26.55 -15.77
N TYR A 32 -8.56 27.06 -16.42
CA TYR A 32 -8.56 27.19 -17.87
C TYR A 32 -8.75 28.65 -18.28
N VAL A 33 -7.94 29.12 -19.21
CA VAL A 33 -8.04 30.47 -19.74
C VAL A 33 -8.65 30.41 -21.14
N LEU A 34 -9.87 30.92 -21.28
CA LEU A 34 -10.59 30.97 -22.52
C LEU A 34 -9.85 31.86 -23.52
N LYS A 35 -9.79 31.47 -24.80
CA LYS A 35 -9.21 32.27 -25.88
C LYS A 35 -9.98 33.57 -26.10
N GLY A 36 -11.32 33.49 -25.99
CA GLY A 36 -12.18 34.67 -26.19
C GLY A 36 -12.46 35.03 -27.63
N ASP A 37 -12.32 34.06 -28.53
CA ASP A 37 -12.61 34.25 -29.98
C ASP A 37 -14.08 34.05 -30.35
N GLY A 38 -14.91 33.68 -29.40
CA GLY A 38 -16.35 33.44 -29.57
C GLY A 38 -16.71 32.03 -30.02
N GLU A 39 -15.71 31.18 -30.26
CA GLU A 39 -15.91 29.76 -30.58
C GLU A 39 -16.13 28.90 -29.33
N GLU A 40 -16.75 27.73 -29.53
CA GLU A 40 -16.91 26.76 -28.44
C GLU A 40 -15.58 26.10 -28.11
N GLU A 41 -15.25 26.08 -26.81
CA GLU A 41 -14.03 25.49 -26.33
C GLU A 41 -14.35 24.32 -25.42
N VAL A 42 -13.56 23.24 -25.54
CA VAL A 42 -13.62 22.06 -24.64
C VAL A 42 -12.33 21.99 -23.84
N PHE A 43 -12.46 21.90 -22.54
CA PHE A 43 -11.33 21.74 -21.64
C PHE A 43 -11.40 20.39 -20.93
N GLU A 44 -10.36 19.57 -21.10
CA GLU A 44 -10.13 18.34 -20.37
C GLU A 44 -8.70 18.36 -19.81
N PRO A 45 -8.54 18.29 -18.47
CA PRO A 45 -7.20 18.24 -17.88
C PRO A 45 -6.46 16.97 -18.28
N LEU A 46 -5.25 17.12 -18.83
CA LEU A 46 -4.40 16.00 -19.23
C LEU A 46 -3.35 15.68 -18.16
N GLY A 47 -3.11 14.38 -17.93
CA GLY A 47 -2.06 13.92 -17.00
C GLY A 47 -2.33 14.18 -15.52
N THR A 48 -3.56 14.51 -15.16
CA THR A 48 -4.01 14.68 -13.78
C THR A 48 -5.38 14.03 -13.55
N TYR A 49 -5.66 13.69 -12.30
CA TYR A 49 -6.97 13.19 -11.86
C TYR A 49 -7.27 13.68 -10.45
N HIS A 50 -8.54 13.61 -10.05
CA HIS A 50 -9.01 14.08 -8.74
C HIS A 50 -10.05 13.13 -8.17
N GLY A 51 -9.98 12.87 -6.86
CA GLY A 51 -11.06 12.21 -6.11
C GLY A 51 -11.96 13.27 -5.50
N PHE A 52 -13.25 13.33 -5.89
CA PHE A 52 -14.17 14.36 -5.43
C PHE A 52 -15.62 13.87 -5.43
N ARG A 53 -16.49 14.55 -4.70
CA ARG A 53 -17.96 14.38 -4.73
C ARG A 53 -18.66 15.54 -5.39
N TYR A 54 -18.13 16.74 -5.26
CA TYR A 54 -18.70 17.98 -5.77
C TYR A 54 -17.67 18.73 -6.60
N ALA A 55 -18.13 19.43 -7.62
CA ALA A 55 -17.32 20.33 -8.42
C ALA A 55 -17.94 21.73 -8.39
N GLU A 56 -17.13 22.74 -8.09
CA GLU A 56 -17.51 24.12 -8.09
C GLU A 56 -16.82 24.84 -9.27
N VAL A 57 -17.55 25.60 -10.03
CA VAL A 57 -17.06 26.28 -11.22
C VAL A 57 -17.20 27.78 -11.05
N HIS A 58 -16.09 28.50 -11.22
CA HIS A 58 -16.04 29.96 -11.17
C HIS A 58 -15.64 30.54 -12.51
N GLY A 59 -16.19 31.68 -12.86
CA GLY A 59 -15.81 32.44 -14.05
C GLY A 59 -16.34 31.87 -15.37
N TYR A 60 -17.31 30.94 -15.31
CA TYR A 60 -17.97 30.45 -16.54
C TYR A 60 -18.73 31.57 -17.22
N PRO A 61 -18.59 31.75 -18.55
CA PRO A 61 -19.31 32.82 -19.29
C PRO A 61 -20.79 32.43 -19.45
N GLY A 62 -21.66 33.14 -18.77
CA GLY A 62 -23.11 32.90 -18.80
C GLY A 62 -23.60 31.95 -17.74
N VAL A 63 -24.69 31.24 -18.04
CA VAL A 63 -25.30 30.26 -17.13
C VAL A 63 -24.75 28.86 -17.41
N LEU A 64 -24.14 28.25 -16.41
CA LEU A 64 -23.64 26.89 -16.52
C LEU A 64 -24.82 25.90 -16.42
N SER A 65 -25.01 25.10 -17.47
CA SER A 65 -25.95 23.98 -17.49
C SER A 65 -25.25 22.65 -17.25
N SER A 66 -25.98 21.65 -16.77
CA SER A 66 -25.42 20.35 -16.38
C SER A 66 -24.84 19.54 -17.54
N ASP A 67 -25.25 19.80 -18.76
CA ASP A 67 -24.74 19.19 -20.00
C ASP A 67 -23.38 19.75 -20.43
N ARG A 68 -22.94 20.84 -19.81
CA ARG A 68 -21.62 21.47 -20.06
C ARG A 68 -20.50 20.96 -19.15
N ILE A 69 -20.82 20.09 -18.20
CA ILE A 69 -19.83 19.46 -17.32
C ILE A 69 -20.00 17.95 -17.38
N VAL A 70 -18.90 17.26 -17.72
CA VAL A 70 -18.86 15.80 -17.74
C VAL A 70 -17.78 15.32 -16.79
N ALA A 71 -18.12 14.36 -15.93
CA ALA A 71 -17.13 13.67 -15.09
C ALA A 71 -16.73 12.36 -15.77
N HIS A 72 -15.44 12.20 -16.01
CA HIS A 72 -14.86 10.97 -16.53
C HIS A 72 -14.28 10.14 -15.42
N THR A 73 -14.62 8.84 -15.35
CA THR A 73 -13.93 7.88 -14.50
C THR A 73 -12.63 7.46 -15.17
N VAL A 74 -11.51 7.69 -14.50
CA VAL A 74 -10.17 7.39 -15.03
C VAL A 74 -9.49 6.39 -14.10
N HIS A 75 -8.99 5.31 -14.67
CA HIS A 75 -8.18 4.31 -13.98
C HIS A 75 -7.41 3.45 -15.00
N THR A 76 -6.42 2.68 -14.55
CA THR A 76 -5.78 1.66 -15.39
C THR A 76 -6.81 0.64 -15.86
N GLY A 77 -6.76 0.26 -17.12
CA GLY A 77 -7.74 -0.60 -17.79
C GLY A 77 -7.64 -2.08 -17.37
N VAL A 78 -7.77 -2.35 -16.07
CA VAL A 78 -7.86 -3.73 -15.55
C VAL A 78 -9.27 -4.28 -15.76
N GLN A 79 -9.38 -5.52 -16.25
CA GLN A 79 -10.65 -6.14 -16.53
C GLN A 79 -11.22 -6.83 -15.29
N ARG A 80 -12.53 -6.78 -15.14
CA ARG A 80 -13.24 -7.51 -14.09
C ARG A 80 -13.07 -9.03 -14.30
N ALA A 81 -12.59 -9.75 -13.29
CA ALA A 81 -12.37 -11.21 -13.35
C ALA A 81 -13.19 -11.97 -12.29
N GLY A 82 -13.50 -11.31 -11.17
CA GLY A 82 -14.26 -11.91 -10.07
C GLY A 82 -15.54 -11.14 -9.73
N ALA A 83 -16.51 -11.86 -9.21
CA ALA A 83 -17.75 -11.30 -8.68
C ALA A 83 -18.30 -12.19 -7.55
N ILE A 84 -18.90 -11.54 -6.56
CA ILE A 84 -19.65 -12.22 -5.52
C ILE A 84 -21.05 -11.58 -5.45
N MET A 85 -22.07 -12.41 -5.28
CA MET A 85 -23.42 -11.97 -5.04
C MET A 85 -24.03 -12.82 -3.92
N THR A 86 -24.63 -12.18 -2.95
CA THR A 86 -25.24 -12.82 -1.78
C THR A 86 -26.69 -12.37 -1.61
N SER A 87 -27.43 -13.03 -0.72
CA SER A 87 -28.77 -12.60 -0.33
C SER A 87 -28.78 -11.33 0.55
N SER A 88 -27.63 -10.90 1.06
CA SER A 88 -27.51 -9.69 1.87
C SER A 88 -27.17 -8.47 1.01
N ALA A 89 -28.09 -7.52 0.94
CA ALA A 89 -27.86 -6.25 0.24
C ALA A 89 -26.66 -5.49 0.79
N LEU A 90 -26.41 -5.54 2.11
CA LEU A 90 -25.27 -4.88 2.76
C LEU A 90 -23.93 -5.46 2.28
N ILE A 91 -23.81 -6.80 2.20
CA ILE A 91 -22.58 -7.46 1.72
C ILE A 91 -22.33 -7.11 0.25
N ASN A 92 -23.39 -7.10 -0.57
CA ASN A 92 -23.26 -6.73 -1.97
C ASN A 92 -22.83 -5.27 -2.17
N GLN A 93 -23.38 -4.34 -1.35
CA GLN A 93 -22.95 -2.93 -1.35
C GLN A 93 -21.49 -2.77 -0.91
N LEU A 94 -21.06 -3.51 0.11
CA LEU A 94 -19.67 -3.51 0.56
C LEU A 94 -18.73 -4.01 -0.55
N GLN A 95 -19.08 -5.10 -1.22
CA GLN A 95 -18.32 -5.62 -2.35
C GLN A 95 -18.17 -4.56 -3.46
N GLU A 96 -19.25 -3.89 -3.84
CA GLU A 96 -19.17 -2.83 -4.85
C GLU A 96 -18.36 -1.62 -4.39
N ALA A 97 -18.40 -1.27 -3.10
CA ALA A 97 -17.56 -0.23 -2.53
C ALA A 97 -16.07 -0.62 -2.61
N CYS A 98 -15.71 -1.87 -2.27
CA CYS A 98 -14.35 -2.38 -2.41
C CYS A 98 -13.85 -2.31 -3.86
N VAL A 99 -14.67 -2.75 -4.81
CA VAL A 99 -14.35 -2.71 -6.24
C VAL A 99 -14.07 -1.28 -6.72
N ARG A 100 -14.93 -0.33 -6.38
CA ARG A 100 -14.75 1.08 -6.75
C ARG A 100 -13.51 1.68 -6.09
N THR A 101 -13.24 1.34 -4.84
CA THR A 101 -12.06 1.80 -4.10
C THR A 101 -10.78 1.28 -4.77
N ILE A 102 -10.73 0.01 -5.15
CA ILE A 102 -9.58 -0.55 -5.90
C ILE A 102 -9.38 0.23 -7.20
N LEU A 103 -10.42 0.38 -8.03
CA LEU A 103 -10.30 1.08 -9.31
C LEU A 103 -9.85 2.53 -9.16
N SER A 104 -10.36 3.24 -8.16
CA SER A 104 -10.00 4.65 -7.94
C SER A 104 -8.52 4.86 -7.55
N ASN A 105 -7.84 3.79 -7.17
CA ASN A 105 -6.43 3.78 -6.79
C ASN A 105 -5.53 3.02 -7.79
N GLN A 106 -6.03 2.62 -8.96
CA GLN A 106 -5.22 1.99 -10.01
C GLN A 106 -4.85 3.01 -11.08
N MET A 107 -3.73 3.71 -10.91
CA MET A 107 -3.26 4.78 -11.80
C MET A 107 -1.85 4.47 -12.31
N SER A 108 -1.71 3.48 -13.22
CA SER A 108 -0.46 2.85 -13.68
C SER A 108 0.38 2.20 -12.58
N MET A 109 0.14 2.54 -11.34
CA MET A 109 0.61 1.93 -10.11
C MET A 109 -0.52 1.95 -9.08
N PRO A 110 -0.55 1.09 -8.07
CA PRO A 110 -1.44 1.24 -6.94
C PRO A 110 -1.10 2.53 -6.18
N THR A 111 -2.10 3.38 -5.96
CA THR A 111 -1.94 4.61 -5.16
C THR A 111 -2.64 4.46 -3.82
N ASP A 112 -2.15 5.17 -2.80
CA ASP A 112 -2.72 5.20 -1.46
C ASP A 112 -4.08 5.86 -1.40
N CYS A 113 -4.23 6.99 -2.09
CA CYS A 113 -5.48 7.74 -2.10
C CYS A 113 -5.67 8.55 -3.40
N PRO A 114 -6.92 8.64 -3.92
CA PRO A 114 -7.18 9.32 -5.21
C PRO A 114 -7.28 10.83 -5.07
N HIS A 115 -7.43 11.37 -3.85
CA HIS A 115 -7.79 12.77 -3.64
C HIS A 115 -6.67 13.61 -3.04
N ARG A 116 -5.65 13.02 -2.41
CA ARG A 116 -4.56 13.79 -1.77
C ARG A 116 -3.18 13.33 -2.23
N GLU A 117 -2.55 12.37 -1.60
CA GLU A 117 -1.15 12.03 -1.84
C GLU A 117 -0.90 11.48 -3.25
N ARG A 118 -1.75 10.58 -3.73
CA ARG A 118 -1.68 9.97 -5.08
C ARG A 118 -0.32 9.36 -5.37
N ARG A 119 0.20 8.58 -4.40
CA ARG A 119 1.54 8.00 -4.43
C ARG A 119 1.51 6.48 -4.39
N GLY A 120 2.55 5.88 -4.91
CA GLY A 120 2.73 4.42 -4.89
C GLY A 120 3.21 3.92 -3.54
N TRP A 121 2.46 4.12 -2.46
CA TRP A 121 2.75 3.58 -1.16
C TRP A 121 2.68 2.05 -1.18
N GLY A 122 3.81 1.38 -0.87
CA GLY A 122 3.91 -0.08 -0.92
C GLY A 122 3.03 -0.80 0.09
N GLY A 123 2.85 -0.23 1.29
CA GLY A 123 1.96 -0.76 2.31
C GLY A 123 0.51 -0.81 1.85
N ASP A 124 0.01 0.28 1.29
CA ASP A 124 -1.34 0.38 0.73
C ASP A 124 -1.55 -0.57 -0.44
N ALA A 125 -0.55 -0.65 -1.32
CA ALA A 125 -0.55 -1.59 -2.43
C ALA A 125 -0.59 -3.04 -1.94
N GLN A 126 0.19 -3.37 -0.89
CA GLN A 126 0.27 -4.71 -0.33
C GLN A 126 -1.07 -5.16 0.25
N VAL A 127 -1.68 -4.37 1.15
CA VAL A 127 -2.93 -4.76 1.84
C VAL A 127 -4.12 -4.82 0.89
N SER A 128 -4.08 -4.12 -0.24
CA SER A 128 -5.15 -4.11 -1.25
C SER A 128 -4.95 -5.15 -2.37
N SER A 129 -3.76 -5.75 -2.48
CA SER A 129 -3.38 -6.59 -3.62
C SER A 129 -4.20 -7.86 -3.75
N ASP A 130 -4.51 -8.54 -2.65
CA ASP A 130 -5.39 -9.73 -2.66
C ASP A 130 -6.80 -9.37 -3.16
N THR A 131 -7.37 -8.28 -2.62
CA THR A 131 -8.69 -7.80 -3.06
C THR A 131 -8.69 -7.44 -4.55
N ALA A 132 -7.60 -6.84 -5.04
CA ALA A 132 -7.46 -6.56 -6.46
C ALA A 132 -7.41 -7.83 -7.29
N ALA A 133 -6.62 -8.83 -6.91
CA ALA A 133 -6.47 -10.10 -7.64
C ALA A 133 -7.76 -10.93 -7.66
N TRP A 134 -8.57 -10.91 -6.59
CA TRP A 134 -9.86 -11.59 -6.56
C TRP A 134 -10.93 -10.94 -7.44
N ASN A 135 -10.82 -9.64 -7.70
CA ASN A 135 -11.83 -8.88 -8.42
C ASN A 135 -11.47 -8.58 -9.88
N PHE A 136 -10.18 -8.52 -10.20
CA PHE A 136 -9.69 -8.10 -11.50
C PHE A 136 -8.61 -9.04 -12.04
N ASP A 137 -8.48 -9.08 -13.36
CA ASP A 137 -7.29 -9.64 -14.00
C ASP A 137 -6.13 -8.66 -13.85
N MET A 138 -5.24 -8.99 -12.93
CA MET A 138 -4.09 -8.17 -12.57
C MET A 138 -2.77 -8.67 -13.17
N ALA A 139 -2.78 -9.74 -13.98
CA ALA A 139 -1.56 -10.40 -14.45
C ALA A 139 -0.55 -9.42 -15.06
N SER A 140 -0.94 -8.72 -16.13
CA SER A 140 -0.06 -7.78 -16.82
C SER A 140 0.28 -6.54 -15.95
N TYR A 141 -0.64 -6.12 -15.11
CA TYR A 141 -0.44 -5.00 -14.19
C TYR A 141 0.61 -5.33 -13.13
N TRP A 142 0.55 -6.54 -12.54
CA TRP A 142 1.55 -6.99 -11.56
C TRP A 142 2.94 -7.13 -12.19
N VAL A 143 3.03 -7.69 -13.40
CA VAL A 143 4.31 -7.81 -14.12
C VAL A 143 4.95 -6.45 -14.36
N GLN A 144 4.16 -5.47 -14.78
CA GLN A 144 4.62 -4.10 -15.00
C GLN A 144 5.07 -3.43 -13.67
N TYR A 145 4.25 -3.57 -12.62
CA TYR A 145 4.57 -2.93 -11.35
C TYR A 145 5.76 -3.59 -10.65
N LEU A 146 5.92 -4.91 -10.74
CA LEU A 146 7.14 -5.61 -10.31
C LEU A 146 8.38 -5.07 -11.01
N GLY A 147 8.30 -4.80 -12.31
CA GLY A 147 9.39 -4.13 -13.04
C GLY A 147 9.73 -2.77 -12.42
N THR A 148 8.73 -1.96 -12.15
CA THR A 148 8.91 -0.65 -11.50
C THR A 148 9.53 -0.76 -10.10
N ILE A 149 9.13 -1.77 -9.31
CA ILE A 149 9.70 -2.02 -7.98
C ILE A 149 11.18 -2.43 -8.09
N VAL A 150 11.51 -3.29 -9.04
CA VAL A 150 12.89 -3.76 -9.26
C VAL A 150 13.79 -2.62 -9.78
N ASP A 151 13.30 -1.77 -10.66
CA ASP A 151 14.01 -0.57 -11.10
C ASP A 151 14.26 0.39 -9.92
N ASN A 152 13.28 0.52 -9.02
CA ASN A 152 13.42 1.27 -7.78
C ASN A 152 14.47 0.63 -6.86
N GLN A 153 14.46 -0.70 -6.70
CA GLN A 153 15.46 -1.44 -5.94
C GLN A 153 16.87 -1.16 -6.46
N ALA A 154 17.08 -1.21 -7.78
CA ALA A 154 18.37 -0.98 -8.40
C ALA A 154 18.89 0.45 -8.20
N LYS A 155 17.98 1.44 -8.27
CA LYS A 155 18.35 2.86 -8.18
C LYS A 155 18.53 3.36 -6.75
N TYR A 156 17.71 2.86 -5.83
CA TYR A 156 17.64 3.32 -4.45
C TYR A 156 18.06 2.25 -3.44
N ALA A 157 18.63 1.14 -3.92
CA ALA A 157 19.36 0.21 -3.08
C ALA A 157 20.47 0.97 -2.39
N VAL A 158 20.16 1.40 -1.23
CA VAL A 158 20.80 2.40 -0.39
C VAL A 158 22.23 1.98 -0.03
N PRO A 159 23.09 2.94 0.41
CA PRO A 159 24.44 2.65 0.91
C PRO A 159 24.54 1.54 1.96
N ALA A 160 23.42 1.10 2.53
CA ALA A 160 23.35 0.09 3.59
C ALA A 160 23.10 -1.34 3.12
N GLY A 161 22.85 -1.62 1.86
CA GLY A 161 22.66 -3.00 1.43
C GLY A 161 22.01 -3.17 0.06
N ILE A 162 22.58 -4.02 -0.76
CA ILE A 162 21.99 -4.52 -2.01
C ILE A 162 20.74 -5.32 -1.65
N GLY A 163 19.54 -4.82 -1.98
CA GLY A 163 18.30 -5.59 -1.79
C GLY A 163 17.10 -4.83 -1.23
N GLY A 164 17.33 -3.73 -0.50
CA GLY A 164 16.23 -2.90 0.03
C GLY A 164 15.44 -2.18 -1.07
N ILE A 165 14.18 -1.87 -0.79
CA ILE A 165 13.32 -1.03 -1.64
C ILE A 165 12.70 0.10 -0.82
N SER A 166 12.30 1.20 -1.46
CA SER A 166 11.65 2.30 -0.76
C SER A 166 10.18 1.97 -0.42
N GLY A 167 9.62 2.68 0.57
CA GLY A 167 8.21 2.54 0.93
C GLY A 167 7.25 3.16 -0.09
N VAL A 168 7.74 4.06 -0.96
CA VAL A 168 7.00 4.69 -2.06
C VAL A 168 7.64 4.32 -3.39
N ILE A 169 6.88 3.79 -4.32
CA ILE A 169 7.36 3.27 -5.60
C ILE A 169 6.48 3.78 -6.76
N PRO A 170 7.05 4.51 -7.74
CA PRO A 170 8.44 4.97 -7.80
C PRO A 170 8.76 6.01 -6.73
N SER A 171 10.01 6.01 -6.27
CA SER A 171 10.47 6.98 -5.28
C SER A 171 10.93 8.28 -5.93
N TYR A 172 10.47 9.40 -5.39
CA TYR A 172 10.84 10.76 -5.79
C TYR A 172 11.75 11.45 -4.78
N GLY A 173 12.31 10.71 -3.84
CA GLY A 173 13.06 11.29 -2.72
C GLY A 173 12.19 11.94 -1.64
N TYR A 174 10.87 11.69 -1.67
CA TYR A 174 9.91 12.27 -0.74
C TYR A 174 9.43 11.26 0.32
N GLY A 175 9.15 11.80 1.52
CA GLY A 175 8.39 11.09 2.57
C GLY A 175 9.05 9.82 3.09
N GLY A 176 10.35 9.87 3.41
CA GLY A 176 11.08 8.66 3.78
C GLY A 176 11.33 7.71 2.60
N GLY A 177 10.80 8.03 1.43
CA GLY A 177 10.95 7.24 0.22
C GLY A 177 12.38 7.19 -0.34
N GLY A 178 13.27 8.03 0.16
CA GLY A 178 14.72 7.97 -0.11
C GLY A 178 15.50 7.22 0.95
N THR A 179 14.85 6.83 2.03
CA THR A 179 15.45 6.10 3.13
C THR A 179 14.74 4.77 3.29
N ILE A 180 15.43 3.74 3.05
CA ILE A 180 15.40 2.39 3.59
C ILE A 180 14.00 1.77 3.78
N ALA A 181 13.89 0.65 3.17
CA ALA A 181 12.87 -0.36 3.26
C ALA A 181 12.25 -0.50 4.64
N ASP A 182 11.13 0.15 4.87
CA ASP A 182 10.22 -0.31 5.91
C ASP A 182 9.80 -1.74 5.54
N PRO A 183 10.06 -2.76 6.37
CA PRO A 183 9.81 -4.15 6.02
C PRO A 183 8.34 -4.41 5.67
N ILE A 184 7.43 -3.64 6.27
CA ILE A 184 5.99 -3.79 6.09
C ILE A 184 5.57 -3.21 4.73
N TRP A 185 6.01 -1.98 4.42
CA TRP A 185 5.71 -1.34 3.12
C TRP A 185 6.43 -2.01 1.95
N ALA A 186 7.64 -2.51 2.19
CA ALA A 186 8.44 -3.21 1.19
C ALA A 186 7.96 -4.64 0.91
N ALA A 187 7.12 -5.22 1.75
CA ALA A 187 6.55 -6.55 1.57
C ALA A 187 5.71 -6.70 0.30
N ILE A 188 5.34 -5.58 -0.34
CA ILE A 188 4.68 -5.58 -1.65
C ILE A 188 5.48 -6.35 -2.71
N LEU A 189 6.81 -6.33 -2.67
CA LEU A 189 7.65 -6.99 -3.65
C LEU A 189 7.48 -8.52 -3.64
N PRO A 190 7.75 -9.26 -2.55
CA PRO A 190 7.53 -10.71 -2.53
C PRO A 190 6.06 -11.09 -2.64
N ARG A 191 5.13 -10.25 -2.18
CA ARG A 191 3.71 -10.52 -2.29
C ARG A 191 3.22 -10.53 -3.75
N LEU A 192 3.50 -9.48 -4.52
CA LEU A 192 3.11 -9.47 -5.94
C LEU A 192 3.82 -10.54 -6.76
N TRP A 193 5.08 -10.81 -6.46
CA TRP A 193 5.81 -11.90 -7.08
C TRP A 193 5.14 -13.25 -6.83
N HIS A 194 4.70 -13.51 -5.60
CA HIS A 194 3.96 -14.72 -5.26
C HIS A 194 2.55 -14.73 -5.88
N HIS A 195 1.88 -13.56 -6.01
CA HIS A 195 0.60 -13.48 -6.72
C HIS A 195 0.70 -13.92 -8.18
N CYS A 196 1.81 -13.62 -8.86
CA CYS A 196 2.03 -14.13 -10.22
C CYS A 196 2.04 -15.66 -10.24
N LEU A 197 2.57 -16.33 -9.22
CA LEU A 197 2.48 -17.78 -9.07
C LEU A 197 1.07 -18.23 -8.68
N GLN A 198 0.53 -17.65 -7.61
CA GLN A 198 -0.69 -18.14 -6.95
C GLN A 198 -1.95 -17.98 -7.80
N PHE A 199 -2.10 -16.84 -8.47
CA PHE A 199 -3.31 -16.53 -9.25
C PHE A 199 -3.18 -16.84 -10.74
N TYR A 200 -1.96 -16.88 -11.27
CA TYR A 200 -1.73 -16.95 -12.71
C TYR A 200 -0.80 -18.10 -13.16
N ASP A 201 -0.20 -18.84 -12.22
CA ASP A 201 0.81 -19.90 -12.52
C ASP A 201 1.93 -19.39 -13.45
N ASP A 202 2.27 -18.08 -13.35
CA ASP A 202 3.23 -17.42 -14.23
C ASP A 202 4.68 -17.67 -13.76
N LEU A 203 5.16 -18.88 -14.00
CA LEU A 203 6.54 -19.27 -13.68
C LEU A 203 7.58 -18.44 -14.45
N ALA A 204 7.23 -17.87 -15.60
CA ALA A 204 8.14 -17.01 -16.37
C ALA A 204 8.45 -15.71 -15.61
N THR A 205 7.42 -15.04 -15.10
CA THR A 205 7.59 -13.85 -14.26
C THR A 205 8.27 -14.18 -12.94
N VAL A 206 7.88 -15.29 -12.30
CA VAL A 206 8.52 -15.75 -11.06
C VAL A 206 10.00 -16.01 -11.28
N GLY A 207 10.39 -16.66 -12.37
CA GLY A 207 11.80 -16.87 -12.74
C GLY A 207 12.54 -15.58 -13.07
N LYS A 208 11.89 -14.66 -13.78
CA LYS A 208 12.46 -13.36 -14.21
C LYS A 208 12.93 -12.52 -13.02
N PHE A 209 12.15 -12.43 -11.96
CA PHE A 209 12.41 -11.56 -10.81
C PHE A 209 13.05 -12.29 -9.60
N TYR A 210 13.33 -13.58 -9.73
CA TYR A 210 13.83 -14.41 -8.63
C TYR A 210 15.04 -13.83 -7.90
N VAL A 211 16.04 -13.32 -8.64
CA VAL A 211 17.29 -12.80 -8.06
C VAL A 211 17.04 -11.58 -7.20
N GLN A 212 16.11 -10.71 -7.63
CA GLN A 212 15.75 -9.48 -6.94
C GLN A 212 14.97 -9.77 -5.65
N ILE A 213 14.06 -10.74 -5.72
CA ILE A 213 13.30 -11.18 -4.52
C ILE A 213 14.28 -11.80 -3.51
N LYS A 214 15.17 -12.69 -3.99
CA LYS A 214 16.20 -13.29 -3.14
C LYS A 214 17.07 -12.23 -2.46
N ALA A 215 17.51 -11.22 -3.22
CA ALA A 215 18.31 -10.11 -2.67
C ALA A 215 17.55 -9.33 -1.59
N TYR A 216 16.24 -9.11 -1.77
CA TYR A 216 15.40 -8.48 -0.75
C TYR A 216 15.29 -9.33 0.51
N ILE A 217 15.06 -10.65 0.37
CA ILE A 217 15.01 -11.56 1.52
C ILE A 217 16.35 -11.61 2.26
N ASP A 218 17.45 -11.70 1.52
CA ASP A 218 18.81 -11.70 2.12
C ASP A 218 19.09 -10.38 2.85
N PHE A 219 18.63 -9.24 2.32
CA PHE A 219 18.71 -7.94 2.97
C PHE A 219 17.95 -7.92 4.30
N LEU A 220 16.70 -8.41 4.33
CA LEU A 220 15.92 -8.47 5.57
C LEU A 220 16.62 -9.37 6.62
N LEU A 221 17.15 -10.52 6.20
CA LEU A 221 17.84 -11.45 7.09
C LEU A 221 19.11 -10.87 7.72
N GLN A 222 19.79 -9.92 7.05
CA GLN A 222 20.92 -9.19 7.64
C GLN A 222 20.51 -8.26 8.79
N GLY A 223 19.25 -7.81 8.79
CA GLY A 223 18.70 -6.98 9.85
C GLY A 223 18.20 -7.77 11.07
N VAL A 224 18.30 -9.10 11.06
CA VAL A 224 17.84 -9.93 12.17
C VAL A 224 18.92 -10.01 13.26
N ASP A 225 18.56 -9.64 14.48
CA ASP A 225 19.44 -9.72 15.64
C ASP A 225 19.54 -11.16 16.21
N GLU A 226 20.37 -11.33 17.27
CA GLU A 226 20.58 -12.61 17.94
C GLU A 226 19.33 -13.20 18.58
N ARG A 227 18.31 -12.38 18.87
CA ARG A 227 17.02 -12.80 19.42
C ARG A 227 16.05 -13.28 18.34
N GLY A 228 16.41 -13.13 17.07
CA GLY A 228 15.54 -13.43 15.93
C GLY A 228 14.57 -12.31 15.56
N VAL A 229 14.85 -11.08 15.98
CA VAL A 229 14.02 -9.90 15.74
C VAL A 229 14.56 -9.10 14.56
N LEU A 230 13.69 -8.75 13.63
CA LEU A 230 14.05 -7.90 12.51
C LEU A 230 14.10 -6.42 12.94
N ILE A 231 15.30 -5.84 12.84
CA ILE A 231 15.57 -4.44 13.11
C ILE A 231 16.23 -3.80 11.89
N ILE A 232 15.53 -2.86 11.25
CA ILE A 232 16.10 -2.06 10.17
C ILE A 232 16.24 -0.63 10.66
N PRO A 233 17.48 -0.13 10.88
CA PRO A 233 17.71 1.20 11.42
C PRO A 233 17.13 2.29 10.50
N GLY A 234 16.48 3.29 11.10
CA GLY A 234 16.01 4.49 10.40
C GLY A 234 14.74 4.31 9.57
N SER A 235 14.11 3.15 9.61
CA SER A 235 12.84 2.91 8.93
C SER A 235 11.85 2.25 9.86
N SER A 236 10.72 2.86 10.11
CA SER A 236 9.48 2.15 10.41
C SER A 236 8.32 3.12 10.44
N LEU A 237 7.36 2.87 9.60
CA LEU A 237 6.02 3.43 9.71
C LEU A 237 5.19 2.61 10.72
N GLY A 238 5.64 1.38 11.03
CA GLY A 238 5.02 0.51 12.01
C GLY A 238 3.58 0.13 11.66
N ASP A 239 2.75 -0.02 12.67
CA ASP A 239 1.30 -0.14 12.52
C ASP A 239 0.72 1.27 12.32
N TRP A 240 0.51 1.64 11.05
CA TRP A 240 0.18 3.02 10.67
C TRP A 240 -1.12 3.54 11.27
N VAL A 241 -2.13 2.69 11.40
CA VAL A 241 -3.45 3.05 11.93
C VAL A 241 -3.95 1.94 12.83
N ALA A 242 -3.26 1.72 13.94
CA ALA A 242 -3.73 0.79 14.96
C ALA A 242 -5.14 1.22 15.43
N PRO A 243 -6.13 0.30 15.44
CA PRO A 243 -7.53 0.68 15.67
C PRO A 243 -7.79 1.18 17.11
N ILE A 244 -7.02 0.71 18.08
CA ILE A 244 -7.21 1.04 19.51
C ILE A 244 -5.86 0.97 20.18
N ASN A 245 -5.54 1.93 21.08
CA ASN A 245 -4.42 1.77 21.99
C ASN A 245 -4.80 0.87 23.19
N VAL A 246 -3.80 0.38 23.92
CA VAL A 246 -4.00 -0.47 25.09
C VAL A 246 -4.84 0.16 26.21
N SER A 247 -5.03 1.47 26.22
CA SER A 247 -5.90 2.19 27.16
C SER A 247 -7.34 2.33 26.66
N GLY A 248 -7.68 1.77 25.48
CA GLY A 248 -9.02 1.81 24.91
C GLY A 248 -9.37 3.14 24.22
N THR A 249 -8.43 4.06 24.09
CA THR A 249 -8.60 5.29 23.32
C THR A 249 -8.06 5.08 21.91
N ALA A 250 -8.75 5.62 20.90
CA ALA A 250 -8.26 5.59 19.54
C ALA A 250 -6.92 6.34 19.45
N ILE A 251 -5.92 5.72 18.85
CA ILE A 251 -4.69 6.43 18.49
C ILE A 251 -5.06 7.41 17.39
N PRO A 252 -4.77 8.71 17.54
CA PRO A 252 -5.06 9.67 16.48
C PRO A 252 -4.39 9.24 15.18
N SER A 253 -5.17 9.17 14.11
CA SER A 253 -4.65 8.88 12.77
C SER A 253 -3.51 9.86 12.44
N GLY A 254 -2.40 9.34 11.97
CA GLY A 254 -1.24 10.15 11.64
C GLY A 254 -0.36 10.54 12.84
N THR A 255 -0.56 9.93 14.02
CA THR A 255 0.47 10.00 15.06
C THR A 255 1.68 9.26 14.52
N PRO A 256 2.80 9.94 14.22
CA PRO A 256 3.98 9.22 13.77
C PRO A 256 4.40 8.25 14.87
N PRO A 257 4.85 7.04 14.50
CA PRO A 257 5.46 6.14 15.46
C PRO A 257 6.56 6.92 16.19
N ILE A 258 6.67 6.75 17.48
CA ILE A 258 7.74 7.42 18.26
C ILE A 258 9.06 7.04 17.58
N PRO A 259 9.87 8.00 17.15
CA PRO A 259 11.12 7.71 16.44
C PRO A 259 11.96 6.71 17.24
N GLY A 260 12.28 5.56 16.64
CA GLY A 260 13.03 4.49 17.28
C GLY A 260 12.20 3.33 17.85
N HIS A 261 10.87 3.44 17.93
CA HIS A 261 10.00 2.32 18.27
C HIS A 261 9.50 1.65 17.00
N HIS A 262 10.21 0.63 16.57
CA HIS A 262 9.76 -0.30 15.55
C HIS A 262 8.70 -1.21 16.14
N SER A 263 7.64 -1.49 15.40
CA SER A 263 6.82 -2.66 15.73
C SER A 263 7.64 -3.91 15.42
N LEU A 264 8.51 -4.30 16.33
CA LEU A 264 9.39 -5.45 16.19
C LEU A 264 8.59 -6.72 15.91
N LEU A 265 7.45 -6.84 16.59
CA LEU A 265 6.49 -7.91 16.37
C LEU A 265 6.03 -7.95 14.90
N LEU A 266 5.52 -6.83 14.38
CA LEU A 266 4.96 -6.77 13.04
C LEU A 266 6.03 -6.95 11.96
N SER A 267 7.17 -6.29 12.09
CA SER A 267 8.28 -6.43 11.15
C SER A 267 8.80 -7.86 11.07
N THR A 268 8.91 -8.53 12.23
CA THR A 268 9.37 -9.93 12.28
C THR A 268 8.31 -10.89 11.75
N ALA A 269 7.03 -10.65 12.02
CA ALA A 269 5.93 -11.44 11.46
C ALA A 269 5.89 -11.33 9.93
N VAL A 270 6.06 -10.13 9.39
CA VAL A 270 6.12 -9.89 7.94
C VAL A 270 7.36 -10.54 7.31
N LEU A 271 8.52 -10.55 7.98
CA LEU A 271 9.68 -11.32 7.52
C LEU A 271 9.36 -12.82 7.42
N LEU A 272 8.70 -13.39 8.42
CA LEU A 272 8.31 -14.80 8.41
C LEU A 272 7.34 -15.13 7.26
N GLU A 273 6.44 -14.23 6.94
CA GLU A 273 5.56 -14.34 5.77
C GLU A 273 6.37 -14.24 4.47
N ASN A 274 7.19 -13.21 4.31
CA ASN A 274 8.01 -13.01 3.12
C ASN A 274 8.94 -14.20 2.83
N LEU A 275 9.48 -14.83 3.88
CA LEU A 275 10.24 -16.08 3.75
C LEU A 275 9.38 -17.21 3.19
N GLN A 276 8.14 -17.35 3.63
CA GLN A 276 7.24 -18.38 3.09
C GLN A 276 6.94 -18.14 1.62
N LEU A 277 6.60 -16.91 1.23
CA LEU A 277 6.34 -16.57 -0.16
C LEU A 277 7.56 -16.87 -1.06
N PHE A 278 8.77 -16.58 -0.57
CA PHE A 278 10.00 -16.89 -1.30
C PHE A 278 10.25 -18.40 -1.41
N ILE A 279 10.02 -19.16 -0.33
CA ILE A 279 10.18 -20.63 -0.32
C ILE A 279 9.25 -21.27 -1.36
N ASP A 280 8.00 -20.85 -1.42
CA ASP A 280 6.99 -21.36 -2.34
C ASP A 280 7.41 -21.10 -3.81
N GLY A 281 7.83 -19.90 -4.12
CA GLY A 281 8.32 -19.56 -5.46
C GLY A 281 9.62 -20.26 -5.83
N ALA A 282 10.56 -20.40 -4.88
CA ALA A 282 11.80 -21.16 -5.10
C ALA A 282 11.51 -22.64 -5.38
N ALA A 283 10.57 -23.24 -4.65
CA ALA A 283 10.14 -24.61 -4.86
C ALA A 283 9.48 -24.78 -6.25
N ALA A 284 8.58 -23.87 -6.62
CA ALA A 284 7.91 -23.86 -7.93
C ALA A 284 8.91 -23.77 -9.11
N LEU A 285 10.02 -23.03 -8.92
CA LEU A 285 11.10 -22.94 -9.89
C LEU A 285 12.11 -24.10 -9.84
N GLY A 286 11.89 -25.12 -9.01
CA GLY A 286 12.81 -26.25 -8.84
C GLY A 286 14.12 -25.89 -8.14
N LYS A 287 14.22 -24.75 -7.44
CA LYS A 287 15.40 -24.30 -6.71
C LYS A 287 15.44 -24.91 -5.30
N ALA A 288 15.49 -26.24 -5.23
CA ALA A 288 15.35 -27.02 -4.01
C ALA A 288 16.37 -26.64 -2.91
N ALA A 289 17.61 -26.30 -3.27
CA ALA A 289 18.64 -25.91 -2.31
C ALA A 289 18.29 -24.60 -1.60
N ASP A 290 17.83 -23.60 -2.35
CA ASP A 290 17.38 -22.33 -1.75
C ASP A 290 16.09 -22.55 -0.93
N ALA A 291 15.11 -23.27 -1.44
CA ALA A 291 13.90 -23.59 -0.70
C ALA A 291 14.22 -24.24 0.67
N ALA A 292 15.11 -25.24 0.70
CA ALA A 292 15.53 -25.91 1.93
C ALA A 292 16.28 -24.93 2.89
N LYS A 293 17.21 -24.13 2.38
CA LYS A 293 17.98 -23.15 3.16
C LYS A 293 17.05 -22.16 3.87
N TYR A 294 16.16 -21.53 3.12
CA TYR A 294 15.27 -20.49 3.69
C TYR A 294 14.16 -21.09 4.56
N SER A 295 13.72 -22.32 4.26
CA SER A 295 12.80 -23.06 5.14
C SER A 295 13.42 -23.35 6.50
N ALA A 296 14.65 -23.82 6.54
CA ALA A 296 15.37 -24.06 7.82
C ALA A 296 15.50 -22.75 8.63
N ARG A 297 15.89 -21.65 7.97
CA ARG A 297 15.99 -20.34 8.64
C ARG A 297 14.62 -19.83 9.14
N ARG A 298 13.56 -20.02 8.36
CA ARG A 298 12.20 -19.65 8.78
C ARG A 298 11.74 -20.43 10.00
N VAL A 299 12.02 -21.73 10.06
CA VAL A 299 11.69 -22.58 11.23
C VAL A 299 12.38 -22.08 12.49
N GLU A 300 13.66 -21.77 12.39
CA GLU A 300 14.44 -21.20 13.50
C GLU A 300 13.84 -19.87 13.99
N LEU A 301 13.63 -18.92 13.08
CA LEU A 301 13.04 -17.62 13.39
C LEU A 301 11.62 -17.72 13.96
N LEU A 302 10.81 -18.63 13.45
CA LEU A 302 9.47 -18.88 13.98
C LEU A 302 9.49 -19.41 15.42
N ALA A 303 10.46 -20.26 15.76
CA ALA A 303 10.64 -20.75 17.12
C ALA A 303 11.04 -19.59 18.06
N GLN A 304 11.98 -18.75 17.65
CA GLN A 304 12.38 -17.57 18.42
C GLN A 304 11.22 -16.58 18.59
N PHE A 305 10.49 -16.29 17.51
CA PHE A 305 9.30 -15.44 17.51
C PHE A 305 8.24 -15.92 18.50
N ARG A 306 7.96 -17.24 18.51
CA ARG A 306 7.01 -17.84 19.44
C ARG A 306 7.47 -17.70 20.90
N THR A 307 8.75 -17.93 21.17
CA THR A 307 9.30 -17.80 22.52
C THR A 307 9.20 -16.36 23.03
N MET A 308 9.34 -15.38 22.13
CA MET A 308 9.31 -13.96 22.49
C MET A 308 7.89 -13.42 22.67
N HIS A 309 6.96 -13.80 21.79
CA HIS A 309 5.65 -13.16 21.67
C HIS A 309 4.48 -14.02 22.16
N PHE A 310 4.74 -15.24 22.64
CA PHE A 310 3.71 -16.11 23.21
C PHE A 310 4.16 -16.64 24.57
N ASN A 311 3.25 -16.63 25.54
CA ASN A 311 3.53 -17.23 26.85
C ASN A 311 3.42 -18.78 26.82
N ALA A 312 3.77 -19.43 27.94
CA ALA A 312 3.74 -20.89 28.07
C ALA A 312 2.35 -21.51 27.81
N THR A 313 1.27 -20.74 27.90
CA THR A 313 -0.11 -21.17 27.60
C THR A 313 -0.50 -20.97 26.12
N GLY A 314 0.41 -20.45 25.29
CA GLY A 314 0.15 -20.15 23.89
C GLY A 314 -0.68 -18.89 23.67
N LYS A 315 -0.95 -18.11 24.70
CA LYS A 315 -1.58 -16.78 24.55
C LYS A 315 -0.57 -15.79 24.02
N GLY A 316 -1.01 -14.96 23.08
CA GLY A 316 -0.19 -13.86 22.54
C GLY A 316 0.15 -12.84 23.62
N VAL A 317 1.38 -12.33 23.57
CA VAL A 317 1.85 -11.27 24.43
C VAL A 317 2.10 -10.06 23.55
N PHE A 318 1.46 -8.93 23.82
CA PHE A 318 1.70 -7.70 23.10
C PHE A 318 2.83 -6.91 23.75
N GLU A 319 3.74 -6.45 22.91
CA GLU A 319 4.68 -5.41 23.28
C GLU A 319 3.94 -4.06 23.23
N ASP A 320 3.88 -3.36 24.37
CA ASP A 320 3.39 -1.99 24.36
C ASP A 320 4.43 -1.04 23.71
N MET A 321 4.03 0.21 23.49
CA MET A 321 4.90 1.24 22.90
C MET A 321 6.15 1.56 23.75
N CYS A 322 6.25 1.01 24.95
CA CYS A 322 7.37 1.18 25.88
C CYS A 322 8.23 -0.07 26.03
N GLY A 323 7.96 -1.13 25.26
CA GLY A 323 8.67 -2.40 25.33
C GLY A 323 8.18 -3.31 26.47
N ASN A 324 7.05 -3.00 27.10
CA ASN A 324 6.43 -3.87 28.08
C ASN A 324 5.47 -4.84 27.40
N TYR A 325 5.50 -6.10 27.86
CA TYR A 325 4.63 -7.15 27.33
C TYR A 325 3.38 -7.27 28.18
N THR A 326 2.21 -7.16 27.58
CA THR A 326 0.93 -7.44 28.20
C THR A 326 0.27 -8.67 27.58
N GLU A 327 -0.29 -9.56 28.40
CA GLU A 327 -1.07 -10.69 27.92
C GLU A 327 -2.36 -10.18 27.28
N LEU A 328 -2.66 -10.72 26.08
CA LEU A 328 -3.97 -10.55 25.50
C LEU A 328 -4.96 -11.47 26.20
N GLU A 329 -5.92 -10.89 26.89
CA GLU A 329 -7.14 -11.63 27.16
C GLU A 329 -7.81 -11.98 25.80
N PRO A 330 -8.19 -13.25 25.59
CA PRO A 330 -8.92 -13.62 24.39
C PRO A 330 -10.22 -12.81 24.38
N ASN A 331 -10.32 -11.86 23.45
CA ASN A 331 -11.57 -11.17 23.23
C ASN A 331 -12.55 -12.20 22.65
N PRO A 332 -13.62 -12.60 23.35
CA PRO A 332 -14.61 -13.46 22.75
C PRO A 332 -15.25 -12.69 21.61
N ILE A 333 -14.95 -13.12 20.39
CA ILE A 333 -15.69 -12.64 19.20
C ILE A 333 -17.14 -13.02 19.46
N ARG A 334 -17.95 -12.02 19.77
CA ARG A 334 -19.41 -12.14 19.81
C ARG A 334 -20.00 -11.93 18.43
#